data_4d4c3e0d7ab3cf3dae57e01ad0c8bb3f
#
_entry.id   4d4c3e0d7ab3cf3dae57e01ad0c8bb3f
#
_cell.length_a   1.000
_cell.length_b   1.000
_cell.length_c   1.000
_cell.angle_alpha   90.00
_cell.angle_beta   90.00
_cell.angle_gamma   90.00
#
_symmetry.space_group_name_H-M   'P 1'
#
loop_
_entity.id
_entity.type
_entity.pdbx_description
1 polymer ?
#
loop_
_entity_poly.entity_id
_entity_poly.type
_entity_poly.pdbx_seq_one_letter_code
_entity_poly.pdbx_strand_id
1 'polypeptide(L)'
;MTLPRARRRRRDLPLALAAVPALLLGALTAAPAHAAPADDVRVNEVVTTGSVEDSIELYNKGTAAVDVSGWILKDDNNSSRYTIPAGTTLAPGAFRAFDVHGKFGLGSSDKARLYLADGSTLVDSHSWSSHSAPSWSRCPDGTGAFRAAAVTLGAANSCGGTGGGTEAAWPGGSTVVTADAANVFGGDLSGLHQEGGILWAAQNSGKLWRLVRDGSGGWTPDTSAGWGSGKTVRFPGGSGAPDAEGVTVTGAGAAAGVYVASERNGDASGTSRLSVLRYDVSGTGSTLTAVREWNLTASLPATGSNLGFEGITWVPDTALTAAGFRDAATGALYDPAGYGAHGGGVFFVGVEGTGAVHGYVLQDGGAATRVATVATGLAGVMELQWEPQASRLWAVCDDTCDGRHRTLKVDATGAFAVDATYARPAGMPDYNNEGFALAGADECVAGSKPVYWSDDSNTGGHALRRGTVSC
;
A
#
# COMPACT_ATOMS: atom_id res chain seq x y z
N MET A 1 -27.75 -42.08 -88.91
CA MET A 1 -26.78 -42.65 -89.83
C MET A 1 -25.61 -43.18 -89.02
N THR A 2 -25.64 -44.47 -88.73
CA THR A 2 -24.68 -45.53 -89.10
C THR A 2 -23.24 -45.33 -88.64
N LEU A 3 -22.92 -46.04 -87.60
CA LEU A 3 -21.83 -47.01 -87.31
C LEU A 3 -20.63 -47.06 -88.29
N PRO A 4 -19.48 -47.77 -88.01
CA PRO A 4 -19.12 -48.66 -86.89
C PRO A 4 -17.63 -48.69 -86.44
N ARG A 5 -17.40 -49.35 -85.28
CA ARG A 5 -16.37 -50.32 -84.91
C ARG A 5 -14.96 -50.22 -85.43
N ALA A 6 -13.97 -50.34 -84.50
CA ALA A 6 -12.96 -51.42 -84.56
C ALA A 6 -12.30 -51.68 -83.18
N ARG A 7 -12.39 -52.91 -82.74
CA ARG A 7 -11.62 -53.51 -81.64
C ARG A 7 -10.18 -53.73 -82.10
N ARG A 8 -9.17 -53.61 -81.20
CA ARG A 8 -8.05 -54.50 -81.18
C ARG A 8 -7.59 -54.81 -79.75
N ARG A 9 -7.27 -56.09 -79.59
CA ARG A 9 -6.94 -56.81 -78.39
C ARG A 9 -5.44 -56.70 -78.04
N ARG A 10 -5.16 -56.87 -76.78
CA ARG A 10 -4.10 -57.59 -76.09
C ARG A 10 -2.67 -57.10 -76.15
N ARG A 11 -2.10 -56.88 -74.93
CA ARG A 11 -1.09 -57.84 -74.41
C ARG A 11 -0.82 -57.52 -72.92
N ASP A 12 -1.00 -58.54 -72.07
CA ASP A 12 -0.63 -58.57 -70.66
C ASP A 12 0.87 -58.67 -70.55
N LEU A 13 1.50 -57.86 -69.70
CA LEU A 13 2.80 -58.15 -69.05
C LEU A 13 2.72 -57.75 -67.59
N PRO A 14 3.13 -58.60 -66.66
CA PRO A 14 3.08 -58.25 -65.23
C PRO A 14 4.25 -57.33 -64.86
N LEU A 15 3.94 -56.16 -64.29
CA LEU A 15 4.95 -55.31 -63.65
C LEU A 15 5.07 -55.72 -62.19
N ALA A 16 6.26 -56.14 -61.84
CA ALA A 16 6.59 -56.43 -60.43
C ALA A 16 6.48 -55.18 -59.52
N LEU A 17 5.75 -55.35 -58.46
CA LEU A 17 5.64 -54.32 -57.39
C LEU A 17 6.96 -54.38 -56.58
N ALA A 18 7.83 -53.37 -56.74
CA ALA A 18 8.93 -53.13 -55.80
C ALA A 18 8.36 -52.31 -54.62
N ALA A 19 8.25 -52.92 -53.45
CA ALA A 19 7.91 -52.24 -52.18
C ALA A 19 9.12 -51.41 -51.75
N VAL A 20 8.94 -50.06 -51.74
CA VAL A 20 9.87 -49.14 -51.09
C VAL A 20 9.42 -48.98 -49.64
N PRO A 21 10.24 -49.27 -48.62
CA PRO A 21 9.90 -48.98 -47.25
C PRO A 21 9.96 -47.48 -47.03
N ALA A 22 8.80 -46.86 -46.74
CA ALA A 22 8.72 -45.47 -46.25
C ALA A 22 9.31 -45.45 -44.82
N LEU A 23 10.52 -44.89 -44.69
CA LEU A 23 11.03 -44.47 -43.39
C LEU A 23 10.15 -43.29 -42.89
N LEU A 24 9.26 -43.57 -41.93
CA LEU A 24 8.65 -42.52 -41.09
C LEU A 24 9.76 -41.97 -40.19
N LEU A 25 10.36 -40.82 -40.56
CA LEU A 25 11.05 -39.97 -39.59
C LEU A 25 9.97 -39.38 -38.66
N GLY A 26 9.78 -40.02 -37.51
CA GLY A 26 9.06 -39.43 -36.39
C GLY A 26 9.84 -38.23 -35.91
N ALA A 27 9.36 -37.00 -36.18
CA ALA A 27 9.84 -35.82 -35.51
C ALA A 27 9.48 -35.98 -34.02
N LEU A 28 10.43 -36.36 -33.20
CA LEU A 28 10.34 -36.19 -31.75
C LEU A 28 10.29 -34.67 -31.51
N THR A 29 9.09 -34.12 -31.34
CA THR A 29 8.93 -32.80 -30.70
C THR A 29 9.36 -33.01 -29.27
N ALA A 30 10.57 -32.56 -28.92
CA ALA A 30 10.95 -32.41 -27.50
C ALA A 30 9.92 -31.52 -26.84
N ALA A 31 9.13 -32.11 -25.94
CA ALA A 31 8.30 -31.27 -25.03
C ALA A 31 9.26 -30.32 -24.31
N PRO A 32 8.89 -29.03 -24.14
CA PRO A 32 9.70 -28.11 -23.35
C PRO A 32 9.94 -28.77 -21.99
N ALA A 33 11.20 -28.87 -21.58
CA ALA A 33 11.56 -29.37 -20.26
C ALA A 33 10.88 -28.41 -19.25
N HIS A 34 9.87 -28.90 -18.53
CA HIS A 34 9.32 -28.14 -17.40
C HIS A 34 10.46 -28.04 -16.38
N ALA A 35 10.78 -26.81 -15.97
CA ALA A 35 11.66 -26.58 -14.85
C ALA A 35 11.17 -27.41 -13.66
N ALA A 36 12.09 -27.96 -12.86
CA ALA A 36 11.69 -28.66 -11.65
C ALA A 36 10.93 -27.67 -10.75
N PRO A 37 9.85 -28.06 -10.05
CA PRO A 37 9.06 -27.16 -9.22
C PRO A 37 9.89 -26.30 -8.25
N ALA A 38 11.04 -26.84 -7.79
CA ALA A 38 12.00 -26.11 -6.96
C ALA A 38 12.64 -24.90 -7.66
N ASP A 39 12.75 -24.92 -8.99
CA ASP A 39 13.34 -23.81 -9.75
C ASP A 39 12.39 -22.63 -9.92
N ASP A 40 11.12 -22.80 -9.60
CA ASP A 40 10.10 -21.79 -9.74
C ASP A 40 9.87 -20.96 -8.47
N VAL A 41 10.27 -21.46 -7.29
CA VAL A 41 10.12 -20.76 -6.02
C VAL A 41 11.41 -20.09 -5.61
N ARG A 42 11.31 -18.82 -5.17
CA ARG A 42 12.46 -18.00 -4.75
C ARG A 42 12.19 -17.31 -3.42
N VAL A 43 13.25 -17.06 -2.66
CA VAL A 43 13.26 -16.05 -1.60
C VAL A 43 13.12 -14.71 -2.29
N ASN A 44 12.08 -13.96 -1.95
CA ASN A 44 11.70 -12.74 -2.66
C ASN A 44 11.89 -11.47 -1.82
N GLU A 45 11.53 -11.53 -0.55
CA GLU A 45 11.72 -10.44 0.40
C GLU A 45 12.19 -10.97 1.75
N VAL A 46 13.04 -10.20 2.44
CA VAL A 46 13.56 -10.53 3.77
C VAL A 46 13.51 -9.27 4.64
N VAL A 47 12.76 -9.33 5.72
CA VAL A 47 12.66 -8.28 6.74
C VAL A 47 13.52 -8.71 7.92
N THR A 48 14.45 -7.84 8.34
CA THR A 48 15.45 -8.13 9.38
C THR A 48 15.45 -7.10 10.51
N THR A 49 14.62 -6.08 10.45
CA THR A 49 14.54 -4.99 11.41
C THR A 49 13.27 -4.17 11.18
N GLY A 50 12.94 -3.34 12.14
CA GLY A 50 11.77 -2.48 12.09
C GLY A 50 10.62 -3.01 12.94
N SER A 51 9.42 -2.57 12.65
CA SER A 51 8.19 -2.91 13.37
C SER A 51 7.56 -4.24 12.94
N VAL A 52 7.98 -4.77 11.79
CA VAL A 52 7.57 -6.10 11.32
C VAL A 52 8.55 -7.13 11.85
N GLU A 53 8.04 -8.22 12.42
CA GLU A 53 8.85 -9.33 12.91
C GLU A 53 9.69 -9.94 11.79
N ASP A 54 10.85 -10.49 12.13
CA ASP A 54 11.75 -11.14 11.17
C ASP A 54 11.00 -12.10 10.25
N SER A 55 10.97 -11.78 8.96
CA SER A 55 10.12 -12.47 7.98
C SER A 55 10.89 -12.81 6.71
N ILE A 56 10.54 -13.95 6.13
CA ILE A 56 11.02 -14.38 4.81
C ILE A 56 9.82 -14.62 3.90
N GLU A 57 9.79 -13.92 2.78
CA GLU A 57 8.78 -14.12 1.75
C GLU A 57 9.29 -15.01 0.63
N LEU A 58 8.42 -15.90 0.17
CA LEU A 58 8.61 -16.71 -1.04
C LEU A 58 7.69 -16.22 -2.16
N TYR A 59 8.19 -16.32 -3.39
CA TYR A 59 7.46 -16.02 -4.61
C TYR A 59 7.56 -17.18 -5.61
N ASN A 60 6.44 -17.56 -6.21
CA ASN A 60 6.40 -18.52 -7.30
C ASN A 60 6.45 -17.78 -8.65
N LYS A 61 7.63 -17.76 -9.28
CA LYS A 61 7.84 -17.16 -10.61
C LYS A 61 7.42 -18.08 -11.78
N GLY A 62 7.01 -19.31 -11.49
CA GLY A 62 6.62 -20.31 -12.48
C GLY A 62 5.19 -20.14 -12.99
N THR A 63 4.80 -21.03 -13.90
CA THR A 63 3.48 -21.04 -14.53
C THR A 63 2.54 -22.11 -13.93
N ALA A 64 3.03 -22.90 -12.97
CA ALA A 64 2.27 -23.93 -12.26
C ALA A 64 2.28 -23.68 -10.75
N ALA A 65 1.23 -24.14 -10.07
CA ALA A 65 1.21 -24.11 -8.61
C ALA A 65 2.25 -25.06 -8.02
N VAL A 66 2.96 -24.64 -6.98
CA VAL A 66 3.99 -25.41 -6.28
C VAL A 66 3.56 -25.66 -4.84
N ASP A 67 3.51 -26.93 -4.43
CA ASP A 67 3.34 -27.31 -3.02
C ASP A 67 4.70 -27.17 -2.31
N VAL A 68 4.79 -26.22 -1.39
CA VAL A 68 5.96 -25.94 -0.56
C VAL A 68 5.83 -26.50 0.85
N SER A 69 4.85 -27.36 1.09
CA SER A 69 4.61 -27.99 2.40
C SER A 69 5.85 -28.74 2.86
N GLY A 70 6.26 -28.52 4.11
CA GLY A 70 7.43 -29.18 4.69
C GLY A 70 8.77 -28.61 4.23
N TRP A 71 8.82 -27.67 3.28
CA TRP A 71 10.08 -27.00 2.92
C TRP A 71 10.60 -26.23 4.14
N ILE A 72 11.90 -25.94 4.16
CA ILE A 72 12.57 -25.45 5.37
C ILE A 72 13.24 -24.10 5.09
N LEU A 73 12.91 -23.11 5.92
CA LEU A 73 13.62 -21.84 6.01
C LEU A 73 14.66 -21.90 7.14
N LYS A 74 15.82 -21.32 6.92
CA LYS A 74 16.93 -21.21 7.91
C LYS A 74 17.60 -19.83 7.80
N ASP A 75 18.17 -19.38 8.91
CA ASP A 75 19.18 -18.33 8.97
C ASP A 75 20.58 -18.85 8.53
N ASP A 76 21.66 -18.22 8.93
CA ASP A 76 23.03 -18.73 8.70
C ASP A 76 23.39 -19.90 9.62
N ASN A 77 22.65 -20.12 10.70
CA ASN A 77 22.81 -21.23 11.63
C ASN A 77 22.03 -22.45 11.13
N ASN A 78 22.71 -23.60 11.06
CA ASN A 78 22.09 -24.86 10.61
C ASN A 78 21.20 -25.54 11.66
N SER A 79 21.30 -25.17 12.94
CA SER A 79 20.55 -25.79 14.04
C SER A 79 19.11 -25.25 14.15
N SER A 80 18.87 -24.01 13.72
CA SER A 80 17.56 -23.37 13.73
C SER A 80 16.83 -23.55 12.39
N ARG A 81 15.53 -23.75 12.44
CA ARG A 81 14.72 -23.89 11.22
C ARG A 81 13.25 -23.55 11.44
N TYR A 82 12.63 -23.04 10.41
CA TYR A 82 11.18 -22.92 10.27
C TYR A 82 10.71 -23.92 9.20
N THR A 83 9.83 -24.85 9.58
CA THR A 83 9.22 -25.79 8.63
C THR A 83 7.91 -25.23 8.14
N ILE A 84 7.77 -25.04 6.84
CA ILE A 84 6.55 -24.51 6.20
C ILE A 84 5.38 -25.45 6.48
N PRO A 85 4.23 -24.95 6.96
CA PRO A 85 3.08 -25.77 7.33
C PRO A 85 2.57 -26.64 6.17
N ALA A 86 2.00 -27.79 6.51
CA ALA A 86 1.32 -28.66 5.56
C ALA A 86 0.14 -27.95 4.89
N GLY A 87 -0.11 -28.23 3.62
CA GLY A 87 -1.16 -27.61 2.82
C GLY A 87 -0.79 -26.22 2.27
N THR A 88 0.49 -25.82 2.34
CA THR A 88 0.94 -24.54 1.79
C THR A 88 1.29 -24.70 0.32
N THR A 89 0.43 -24.13 -0.53
CA THR A 89 0.64 -24.11 -2.00
C THR A 89 0.77 -22.67 -2.49
N LEU A 90 1.75 -22.42 -3.34
CA LEU A 90 1.96 -21.14 -4.02
C LEU A 90 1.44 -21.24 -5.46
N ALA A 91 0.36 -20.53 -5.77
CA ALA A 91 -0.11 -20.39 -7.15
C ALA A 91 0.92 -19.67 -8.02
N PRO A 92 0.85 -19.74 -9.36
CA PRO A 92 1.68 -18.91 -10.24
C PRO A 92 1.56 -17.43 -9.89
N GLY A 93 2.71 -16.75 -9.74
CA GLY A 93 2.75 -15.33 -9.38
C GLY A 93 2.37 -15.01 -7.93
N ALA A 94 2.16 -16.01 -7.07
CA ALA A 94 1.77 -15.78 -5.68
C ALA A 94 2.99 -15.49 -4.78
N PHE A 95 2.76 -14.60 -3.82
CA PHE A 95 3.65 -14.26 -2.72
C PHE A 95 3.18 -14.89 -1.42
N ARG A 96 4.10 -15.32 -0.57
CA ARG A 96 3.77 -15.84 0.76
C ARG A 96 4.87 -15.53 1.75
N ALA A 97 4.56 -14.69 2.73
CA ALA A 97 5.45 -14.37 3.83
C ALA A 97 5.29 -15.38 4.98
N PHE A 98 6.40 -15.62 5.67
CA PHE A 98 6.50 -16.46 6.86
C PHE A 98 7.23 -15.67 7.94
N ASP A 99 6.56 -15.42 9.05
CA ASP A 99 7.18 -14.94 10.29
C ASP A 99 8.06 -16.05 10.84
N VAL A 100 9.36 -15.78 10.90
CA VAL A 100 10.38 -16.73 11.39
C VAL A 100 10.90 -16.37 12.78
N HIS A 101 10.54 -15.20 13.32
CA HIS A 101 11.05 -14.65 14.57
C HIS A 101 10.91 -15.61 15.75
N GLY A 102 9.79 -16.31 15.87
CA GLY A 102 9.59 -17.32 16.91
C GLY A 102 10.43 -18.59 16.78
N LYS A 103 11.25 -18.73 15.72
CA LYS A 103 12.13 -19.89 15.47
C LYS A 103 13.60 -19.50 15.40
N PHE A 104 13.90 -18.37 14.76
CA PHE A 104 15.24 -17.78 14.70
C PHE A 104 15.08 -16.28 14.37
N GLY A 105 16.06 -15.47 14.79
CA GLY A 105 16.15 -14.07 14.40
C GLY A 105 17.01 -13.92 13.15
N LEU A 106 16.78 -12.83 12.41
CA LEU A 106 17.57 -12.43 11.24
C LEU A 106 18.46 -11.26 11.65
N GLY A 107 19.73 -11.55 11.90
CA GLY A 107 20.71 -10.59 12.42
C GLY A 107 21.16 -9.53 11.43
N SER A 108 21.99 -8.58 11.92
CA SER A 108 22.58 -7.53 11.08
C SER A 108 23.52 -8.07 9.99
N SER A 109 24.15 -9.23 10.21
CA SER A 109 24.91 -9.98 9.20
C SER A 109 24.42 -11.41 9.24
N ASP A 110 23.72 -11.88 8.19
CA ASP A 110 23.01 -13.14 8.23
C ASP A 110 22.66 -13.65 6.82
N LYS A 111 21.85 -14.72 6.74
CA LYS A 111 21.33 -15.32 5.51
C LYS A 111 19.89 -15.76 5.67
N ALA A 112 19.10 -15.60 4.63
CA ALA A 112 17.83 -16.28 4.45
C ALA A 112 18.03 -17.43 3.46
N ARG A 113 17.73 -18.67 3.86
CA ARG A 113 17.97 -19.87 3.02
C ARG A 113 16.70 -20.71 2.95
N LEU A 114 16.33 -21.11 1.73
CA LEU A 114 15.21 -21.98 1.44
C LEU A 114 15.72 -23.35 1.01
N TYR A 115 15.25 -24.40 1.67
CA TYR A 115 15.57 -25.80 1.36
C TYR A 115 14.30 -26.60 1.05
N LEU A 116 14.44 -27.67 0.27
CA LEU A 116 13.39 -28.68 0.13
C LEU A 116 13.09 -29.33 1.49
N ALA A 117 12.04 -30.15 1.55
CA ALA A 117 11.63 -30.87 2.77
C ALA A 117 12.69 -31.84 3.32
N ASP A 118 13.68 -32.22 2.52
CA ASP A 118 14.83 -33.02 2.96
C ASP A 118 15.79 -32.23 3.90
N GLY A 119 15.65 -30.91 3.94
CA GLY A 119 16.45 -29.99 4.78
C GLY A 119 17.91 -29.85 4.35
N SER A 120 18.30 -30.42 3.21
CA SER A 120 19.67 -30.45 2.69
C SER A 120 19.80 -29.89 1.27
N THR A 121 18.78 -30.04 0.42
CA THR A 121 18.76 -29.49 -0.93
C THR A 121 18.39 -28.02 -0.91
N LEU A 122 19.40 -27.16 -1.13
CA LEU A 122 19.21 -25.69 -1.19
C LEU A 122 18.47 -25.32 -2.47
N VAL A 123 17.38 -24.57 -2.34
CA VAL A 123 16.57 -24.04 -3.44
C VAL A 123 17.01 -22.62 -3.80
N ASP A 124 17.12 -21.74 -2.79
CA ASP A 124 17.51 -20.35 -2.98
C ASP A 124 18.06 -19.77 -1.68
N SER A 125 18.80 -18.66 -1.79
CA SER A 125 19.32 -17.97 -0.61
C SER A 125 19.65 -16.50 -0.91
N HIS A 126 19.61 -15.68 0.14
CA HIS A 126 20.15 -14.34 0.16
C HIS A 126 21.02 -14.15 1.41
N SER A 127 22.12 -13.39 1.27
CA SER A 127 23.00 -13.04 2.40
C SER A 127 23.27 -11.54 2.40
N TRP A 128 23.41 -10.98 3.60
CA TRP A 128 23.68 -9.57 3.82
C TRP A 128 24.72 -9.38 4.93
N SER A 129 25.32 -8.19 5.02
CA SER A 129 26.30 -7.79 6.01
C SER A 129 25.86 -6.62 6.91
N SER A 130 24.65 -6.12 6.69
CA SER A 130 23.98 -5.13 7.53
C SER A 130 22.48 -5.30 7.39
N HIS A 131 21.71 -4.89 8.42
CA HIS A 131 20.27 -4.82 8.26
C HIS A 131 19.91 -3.98 7.04
N SER A 132 18.87 -4.38 6.32
CA SER A 132 18.22 -3.53 5.35
C SER A 132 17.16 -2.68 6.05
N ALA A 133 17.13 -1.42 5.81
CA ALA A 133 16.04 -0.57 6.24
C ALA A 133 15.19 -0.19 5.01
N PRO A 134 13.92 -0.62 4.92
CA PRO A 134 13.26 -1.54 5.86
C PRO A 134 13.29 -3.03 5.47
N SER A 135 13.56 -3.41 4.19
CA SER A 135 13.68 -4.81 3.77
C SER A 135 14.76 -5.05 2.72
N TRP A 136 15.18 -6.31 2.55
CA TRP A 136 15.91 -6.78 1.37
C TRP A 136 14.91 -7.40 0.41
N SER A 137 14.71 -6.78 -0.78
CA SER A 137 13.73 -7.21 -1.78
C SER A 137 14.40 -7.59 -3.10
N ARG A 138 14.01 -8.72 -3.67
CA ARG A 138 14.47 -9.18 -4.98
C ARG A 138 13.80 -8.37 -6.08
N CYS A 139 14.57 -7.72 -6.92
CA CYS A 139 14.06 -6.82 -7.94
C CYS A 139 14.66 -7.05 -9.33
N PRO A 140 13.82 -7.45 -10.32
CA PRO A 140 12.38 -7.79 -10.24
C PRO A 140 12.11 -9.05 -9.41
N ASP A 141 10.84 -9.23 -9.00
CA ASP A 141 10.38 -10.39 -8.24
C ASP A 141 10.87 -11.72 -8.85
N GLY A 142 11.31 -12.61 -8.00
CA GLY A 142 11.76 -13.96 -8.36
C GLY A 142 13.01 -14.08 -9.24
N THR A 143 13.47 -12.99 -9.88
CA THR A 143 14.55 -13.04 -10.88
C THR A 143 15.66 -12.04 -10.68
N GLY A 144 15.39 -10.92 -10.03
CA GLY A 144 16.34 -9.81 -9.86
C GLY A 144 17.37 -10.02 -8.77
N ALA A 145 18.30 -9.05 -8.64
CA ALA A 145 19.19 -8.95 -7.50
C ALA A 145 18.44 -8.36 -6.29
N PHE A 146 18.88 -8.71 -5.07
CA PHE A 146 18.36 -8.09 -3.86
C PHE A 146 18.87 -6.65 -3.71
N ARG A 147 17.98 -5.79 -3.23
CA ARG A 147 18.27 -4.40 -2.86
C ARG A 147 17.45 -4.01 -1.64
N ALA A 148 17.84 -2.93 -0.97
CA ALA A 148 17.01 -2.30 0.04
C ALA A 148 15.74 -1.72 -0.61
N ALA A 149 14.58 -2.03 -0.05
CA ALA A 149 13.27 -1.56 -0.52
C ALA A 149 12.29 -1.49 0.66
N ALA A 150 11.14 -0.87 0.44
CA ALA A 150 10.07 -0.90 1.43
C ALA A 150 9.55 -2.32 1.64
N VAL A 151 9.01 -2.60 2.82
CA VAL A 151 8.35 -3.87 3.14
C VAL A 151 7.07 -4.00 2.30
N THR A 152 6.96 -5.12 1.58
CA THR A 152 5.83 -5.41 0.69
C THR A 152 5.26 -6.81 0.89
N LEU A 153 5.46 -7.39 2.06
CA LEU A 153 5.08 -8.77 2.38
C LEU A 153 3.67 -9.14 1.90
N GLY A 154 3.59 -10.21 1.10
CA GLY A 154 2.33 -10.68 0.51
C GLY A 154 1.96 -9.98 -0.81
N ALA A 155 2.85 -9.14 -1.37
CA ALA A 155 2.64 -8.42 -2.62
C ALA A 155 3.94 -8.31 -3.44
N ALA A 156 3.86 -7.78 -4.66
CA ALA A 156 5.02 -7.55 -5.50
C ALA A 156 5.98 -6.54 -4.85
N ASN A 157 7.28 -6.84 -4.91
CA ASN A 157 8.31 -5.94 -4.40
C ASN A 157 8.28 -4.60 -5.12
N SER A 158 8.50 -3.53 -4.38
CA SER A 158 8.71 -2.20 -4.94
C SER A 158 10.07 -2.13 -5.64
N CYS A 159 10.12 -2.64 -6.84
CA CYS A 159 11.33 -2.69 -7.67
C CYS A 159 11.64 -1.39 -8.40
N GLY A 160 10.76 -0.45 -8.42
CA GLY A 160 11.11 0.93 -8.69
C GLY A 160 12.24 1.22 -7.72
N GLY A 161 13.48 1.42 -8.21
CA GLY A 161 14.65 1.62 -7.39
C GLY A 161 14.28 2.50 -6.21
N THR A 162 15.04 2.47 -5.11
CA THR A 162 14.93 3.56 -4.15
C THR A 162 14.60 4.77 -4.99
N GLY A 163 13.33 5.11 -5.08
CA GLY A 163 12.82 6.23 -5.87
C GLY A 163 13.23 7.52 -5.19
N GLY A 164 14.52 7.59 -4.94
CA GLY A 164 15.30 8.74 -4.72
C GLY A 164 15.70 9.29 -6.09
N GLY A 165 14.79 9.82 -6.83
CA GLY A 165 15.13 11.03 -7.53
C GLY A 165 15.79 11.90 -6.44
N THR A 166 16.93 12.55 -6.75
CA THR A 166 17.59 13.46 -5.83
C THR A 166 16.50 14.24 -5.10
N GLU A 167 16.50 14.15 -3.75
CA GLU A 167 15.57 14.89 -2.92
C GLU A 167 15.57 16.35 -3.38
N ALA A 168 14.45 16.82 -3.85
CA ALA A 168 14.27 18.19 -4.29
C ALA A 168 13.93 19.08 -3.09
N ALA A 169 14.24 20.35 -3.19
CA ALA A 169 13.72 21.33 -2.24
C ALA A 169 12.18 21.30 -2.27
N TRP A 170 11.56 21.68 -1.15
CA TRP A 170 10.11 21.84 -1.06
C TRP A 170 9.56 22.66 -2.24
N PRO A 171 8.50 22.17 -2.94
CA PRO A 171 7.98 22.83 -4.13
C PRO A 171 7.06 24.01 -3.78
N GLY A 172 7.47 24.88 -2.86
CA GLY A 172 6.69 26.02 -2.38
C GLY A 172 7.57 27.02 -1.63
N GLY A 173 6.92 27.86 -0.82
CA GLY A 173 7.62 28.84 0.02
C GLY A 173 8.40 28.15 1.14
N SER A 174 9.54 28.75 1.51
CA SER A 174 10.32 28.28 2.66
C SER A 174 9.74 28.69 4.03
N THR A 175 8.87 29.70 4.07
CA THR A 175 8.32 30.23 5.30
C THR A 175 7.20 29.34 5.82
N VAL A 176 7.28 28.97 7.10
CA VAL A 176 6.25 28.26 7.83
C VAL A 176 5.90 29.04 9.09
N VAL A 177 4.62 29.19 9.37
CA VAL A 177 4.11 29.92 10.52
C VAL A 177 3.10 29.07 11.29
N THR A 178 2.85 29.41 12.57
CA THR A 178 1.75 28.79 13.34
C THR A 178 0.41 29.14 12.70
N ALA A 179 -0.54 28.21 12.74
CA ALA A 179 -1.84 28.33 12.13
C ALA A 179 -3.00 28.13 13.11
N ASP A 180 -2.71 28.15 14.40
CA ASP A 180 -3.67 28.04 15.50
C ASP A 180 -3.33 29.03 16.63
N ALA A 181 -4.27 29.29 17.52
CA ALA A 181 -3.97 29.92 18.79
C ALA A 181 -3.26 28.91 19.72
N ALA A 182 -2.39 29.45 20.60
CA ALA A 182 -1.63 28.59 21.51
C ALA A 182 -2.54 27.81 22.47
N ASN A 183 -2.18 26.52 22.69
CA ASN A 183 -2.81 25.61 23.65
C ASN A 183 -4.30 25.29 23.38
N VAL A 184 -4.71 25.32 22.09
CA VAL A 184 -6.10 24.99 21.72
C VAL A 184 -6.32 23.48 21.76
N PHE A 185 -5.40 22.69 21.19
CA PHE A 185 -5.59 21.25 20.98
C PHE A 185 -4.87 20.40 22.05
N GLY A 186 -3.78 20.89 22.60
CA GLY A 186 -2.82 20.06 23.35
C GLY A 186 -1.97 19.24 22.39
N GLY A 187 -1.44 18.09 22.83
CA GLY A 187 -0.77 17.14 21.96
C GLY A 187 -1.72 16.23 21.20
N ASP A 188 -1.14 15.27 20.50
CA ASP A 188 -1.79 14.16 19.79
C ASP A 188 -2.73 14.62 18.65
N LEU A 189 -2.50 15.81 18.03
CA LEU A 189 -3.24 16.23 16.84
C LEU A 189 -2.56 15.61 15.60
N SER A 190 -3.19 14.60 15.05
CA SER A 190 -2.69 13.81 13.96
C SER A 190 -3.30 14.26 12.61
N GLY A 191 -4.09 13.44 11.92
CA GLY A 191 -4.52 13.65 10.54
C GLY A 191 -5.30 14.93 10.24
N LEU A 192 -5.12 15.46 9.03
CA LEU A 192 -5.75 16.67 8.53
C LEU A 192 -6.43 16.46 7.17
N HIS A 193 -7.58 17.09 6.94
CA HIS A 193 -8.22 17.16 5.63
C HIS A 193 -8.96 18.48 5.44
N GLN A 194 -8.63 19.24 4.38
CA GLN A 194 -9.34 20.48 4.07
C GLN A 194 -10.45 20.26 3.04
N GLU A 195 -11.65 20.69 3.40
CA GLU A 195 -12.84 20.73 2.54
C GLU A 195 -13.36 22.16 2.48
N GLY A 196 -13.03 22.91 1.43
CA GLY A 196 -13.40 24.31 1.31
C GLY A 196 -12.95 25.14 2.52
N GLY A 197 -13.90 25.84 3.15
CA GLY A 197 -13.64 26.67 4.35
C GLY A 197 -13.54 25.91 5.67
N ILE A 198 -13.50 24.58 5.65
CA ILE A 198 -13.40 23.71 6.82
C ILE A 198 -12.07 22.94 6.79
N LEU A 199 -11.40 22.84 7.94
CA LEU A 199 -10.33 21.89 8.15
C LEU A 199 -10.82 20.85 9.17
N TRP A 200 -10.87 19.60 8.74
CA TRP A 200 -11.10 18.46 9.60
C TRP A 200 -9.76 18.02 10.20
N ALA A 201 -9.75 17.68 11.49
CA ALA A 201 -8.56 17.16 12.15
C ALA A 201 -8.92 15.98 13.06
N ALA A 202 -8.15 14.90 12.95
CA ALA A 202 -8.21 13.76 13.85
C ALA A 202 -7.24 13.98 15.03
N GLN A 203 -7.55 13.40 16.18
CA GLN A 203 -6.69 13.44 17.36
C GLN A 203 -6.71 12.07 18.04
N ASN A 204 -5.53 11.50 18.31
CA ASN A 204 -5.32 10.14 18.85
C ASN A 204 -6.11 9.86 20.11
N SER A 205 -6.36 10.88 20.93
CA SER A 205 -7.22 10.78 22.12
C SER A 205 -8.68 10.43 21.81
N GLY A 206 -9.00 10.06 20.57
CA GLY A 206 -10.33 9.68 20.12
C GLY A 206 -11.24 10.88 19.90
N LYS A 207 -10.73 11.94 19.25
CA LYS A 207 -11.51 13.12 18.88
C LYS A 207 -11.46 13.40 17.38
N LEU A 208 -12.53 14.00 16.90
CA LEU A 208 -12.62 14.64 15.60
C LEU A 208 -12.92 16.13 15.80
N TRP A 209 -12.16 16.97 15.15
CA TRP A 209 -12.31 18.42 15.16
C TRP A 209 -12.86 18.92 13.83
N ARG A 210 -13.71 19.94 13.92
CA ARG A 210 -14.14 20.76 12.79
C ARG A 210 -13.66 22.18 13.03
N LEU A 211 -12.76 22.65 12.16
CA LEU A 211 -12.12 23.95 12.30
C LEU A 211 -12.60 24.88 11.20
N VAL A 212 -12.71 26.16 11.53
CA VAL A 212 -13.09 27.24 10.62
C VAL A 212 -11.99 28.29 10.55
N ARG A 213 -11.97 29.10 9.50
CA ARG A 213 -10.99 30.17 9.35
C ARG A 213 -11.10 31.19 10.51
N ASP A 214 -9.95 31.55 11.08
CA ASP A 214 -9.86 32.54 12.18
C ASP A 214 -9.81 34.00 11.70
N GLY A 215 -9.81 34.21 10.37
CA GLY A 215 -9.68 35.52 9.73
C GLY A 215 -8.25 36.05 9.60
N SER A 216 -7.26 35.40 10.22
CA SER A 216 -5.84 35.75 10.11
C SER A 216 -5.07 34.83 9.17
N GLY A 217 -5.75 33.83 8.60
CA GLY A 217 -5.21 32.81 7.73
C GLY A 217 -4.88 31.53 8.46
N GLY A 218 -5.21 31.40 9.74
CA GLY A 218 -5.17 30.20 10.57
C GLY A 218 -6.55 29.56 10.73
N TRP A 219 -6.64 28.68 11.72
CA TRP A 219 -7.80 27.87 12.03
C TRP A 219 -8.17 27.93 13.51
N THR A 220 -9.44 27.89 13.80
CA THR A 220 -9.98 27.86 15.15
C THR A 220 -11.12 26.83 15.23
N PRO A 221 -11.36 26.19 16.40
CA PRO A 221 -12.51 25.30 16.55
C PRO A 221 -13.82 25.98 16.18
N ASP A 222 -14.63 25.28 15.39
CA ASP A 222 -16.01 25.73 15.15
C ASP A 222 -16.80 25.63 16.46
N THR A 223 -17.37 26.75 16.93
CA THR A 223 -18.14 26.74 18.16
C THR A 223 -19.61 26.35 17.98
N SER A 224 -20.05 26.16 16.73
CA SER A 224 -21.41 25.72 16.42
C SER A 224 -21.60 24.22 16.64
N ALA A 225 -22.83 23.78 16.78
CA ALA A 225 -23.26 22.38 16.76
C ALA A 225 -22.43 21.42 17.63
N GLY A 226 -21.85 21.90 18.72
CA GLY A 226 -21.10 21.09 19.68
C GLY A 226 -19.64 20.81 19.29
N TRP A 227 -19.06 21.54 18.33
CA TRP A 227 -17.69 21.33 17.85
C TRP A 227 -16.61 22.07 18.64
N GLY A 228 -16.98 22.98 19.55
CA GLY A 228 -16.04 23.91 20.22
C GLY A 228 -14.91 23.23 21.03
N SER A 229 -15.03 21.95 21.38
CA SER A 229 -13.99 21.17 22.08
C SER A 229 -13.65 19.87 21.35
N GLY A 230 -13.96 19.82 20.05
CA GLY A 230 -13.96 18.59 19.29
C GLY A 230 -15.07 17.64 19.74
N LYS A 231 -15.37 16.63 18.93
CA LYS A 231 -16.33 15.57 19.28
C LYS A 231 -15.62 14.26 19.54
N THR A 232 -16.00 13.58 20.63
CA THR A 232 -15.50 12.25 20.92
C THR A 232 -16.02 11.27 19.89
N VAL A 233 -15.14 10.46 19.30
CA VAL A 233 -15.50 9.40 18.35
C VAL A 233 -15.60 8.04 19.06
N ARG A 234 -16.51 7.18 18.57
CA ARG A 234 -16.74 5.82 19.08
C ARG A 234 -16.88 4.85 17.92
N PHE A 235 -16.50 3.59 18.14
CA PHE A 235 -16.80 2.51 17.22
C PHE A 235 -18.30 2.27 17.06
N PRO A 236 -18.75 1.50 16.04
CA PRO A 236 -20.15 1.11 15.93
C PRO A 236 -20.66 0.48 17.24
N GLY A 237 -21.89 0.82 17.63
CA GLY A 237 -22.45 0.42 18.93
C GLY A 237 -22.15 1.39 20.07
N GLY A 238 -21.36 2.43 19.86
CA GLY A 238 -21.17 3.54 20.81
C GLY A 238 -20.16 3.28 21.94
N SER A 239 -19.39 2.19 21.85
CA SER A 239 -18.35 1.83 22.82
C SER A 239 -16.96 1.85 22.17
N GLY A 240 -15.91 1.81 23.00
CA GLY A 240 -14.51 1.90 22.57
C GLY A 240 -14.09 3.31 22.16
N ALA A 241 -12.80 3.56 22.23
CA ALA A 241 -12.17 4.82 21.84
C ALA A 241 -11.26 4.56 20.63
N PRO A 242 -11.67 4.89 19.40
CA PRO A 242 -10.76 4.81 18.27
C PRO A 242 -9.53 5.68 18.52
N ASP A 243 -8.36 5.13 18.31
CA ASP A 243 -7.13 5.89 18.16
C ASP A 243 -7.18 6.51 16.76
N ALA A 244 -7.52 7.79 16.69
CA ALA A 244 -7.94 8.47 15.46
C ALA A 244 -6.75 9.20 14.85
N GLU A 245 -6.15 8.62 13.79
CA GLU A 245 -4.91 9.07 13.18
C GLU A 245 -5.14 9.90 11.92
N GLY A 246 -5.91 9.42 10.98
CA GLY A 246 -6.16 10.10 9.71
C GLY A 246 -7.62 10.50 9.53
N VAL A 247 -7.88 11.51 8.70
CA VAL A 247 -9.24 11.96 8.37
C VAL A 247 -9.38 12.32 6.90
N THR A 248 -10.51 11.97 6.28
CA THR A 248 -10.82 12.37 4.91
C THR A 248 -12.33 12.43 4.66
N VAL A 249 -12.72 13.02 3.53
CA VAL A 249 -14.08 12.95 2.99
C VAL A 249 -14.04 12.42 1.55
N THR A 250 -15.18 11.94 1.05
CA THR A 250 -15.33 11.60 -0.37
C THR A 250 -15.69 12.83 -1.21
N GLY A 251 -15.76 12.67 -2.54
CA GLY A 251 -16.22 13.73 -3.44
C GLY A 251 -17.65 14.21 -3.18
N ALA A 252 -18.44 13.50 -2.37
CA ALA A 252 -19.77 13.92 -1.92
C ALA A 252 -19.71 14.83 -0.66
N GLY A 253 -18.52 15.09 -0.13
CA GLY A 253 -18.26 15.95 1.01
C GLY A 253 -18.68 15.36 2.35
N ALA A 254 -18.41 16.11 3.42
CA ALA A 254 -18.68 15.69 4.80
C ALA A 254 -20.17 15.43 5.09
N ALA A 255 -21.07 15.98 4.29
CA ALA A 255 -22.52 15.67 4.41
C ALA A 255 -22.84 14.19 4.09
N ALA A 256 -22.01 13.51 3.31
CA ALA A 256 -22.12 12.08 3.05
C ALA A 256 -21.37 11.22 4.09
N GLY A 257 -20.58 11.85 4.95
CA GLY A 257 -19.82 11.26 6.03
C GLY A 257 -18.36 11.69 6.04
N VAL A 258 -17.80 11.72 7.24
CA VAL A 258 -16.37 11.90 7.47
C VAL A 258 -15.78 10.55 7.80
N TYR A 259 -14.65 10.23 7.18
CA TYR A 259 -13.95 8.96 7.34
C TYR A 259 -12.69 9.18 8.16
N VAL A 260 -12.48 8.30 9.14
CA VAL A 260 -11.33 8.33 10.06
C VAL A 260 -10.58 7.02 9.95
N ALA A 261 -9.27 7.09 9.76
CA ALA A 261 -8.37 5.96 9.96
C ALA A 261 -8.13 5.80 11.46
N SER A 262 -8.18 4.56 11.93
CA SER A 262 -7.91 4.21 13.32
C SER A 262 -6.97 3.03 13.37
N GLU A 263 -5.94 3.13 14.21
CA GLU A 263 -4.92 2.08 14.34
C GLU A 263 -5.32 1.02 15.36
N ARG A 264 -6.02 1.41 16.44
CA ARG A 264 -6.41 0.51 17.55
C ARG A 264 -7.67 1.02 18.28
N ASN A 265 -8.14 0.23 19.21
CA ASN A 265 -9.05 0.70 20.24
C ASN A 265 -8.24 1.16 21.45
N GLY A 266 -8.23 2.43 21.80
CA GLY A 266 -7.51 2.99 22.95
C GLY A 266 -7.88 2.33 24.28
N ASP A 267 -9.11 1.81 24.42
CA ASP A 267 -9.52 1.02 25.60
C ASP A 267 -8.82 -0.37 25.66
N ALA A 268 -8.14 -0.80 24.60
CA ALA A 268 -7.40 -2.06 24.48
C ALA A 268 -6.12 -1.86 23.66
N SER A 269 -5.31 -0.89 24.08
CA SER A 269 -4.19 -0.33 23.30
C SER A 269 -3.08 -1.31 22.91
N GLY A 270 -3.00 -2.48 23.53
CA GLY A 270 -2.05 -3.53 23.14
C GLY A 270 -2.46 -4.37 21.94
N THR A 271 -3.57 -4.04 21.25
CA THR A 271 -4.11 -4.84 20.13
C THR A 271 -4.48 -3.94 18.97
N SER A 272 -3.84 -4.16 17.83
CA SER A 272 -4.16 -3.44 16.58
C SER A 272 -5.60 -3.67 16.16
N ARG A 273 -6.27 -2.61 15.74
CA ARG A 273 -7.60 -2.62 15.12
C ARG A 273 -7.61 -1.64 13.95
N LEU A 274 -6.88 -1.99 12.90
CA LEU A 274 -6.70 -1.15 11.71
C LEU A 274 -8.04 -1.02 10.99
N SER A 275 -8.70 0.12 11.17
CA SER A 275 -10.08 0.31 10.72
C SER A 275 -10.25 1.65 10.00
N VAL A 276 -11.12 1.65 8.98
CA VAL A 276 -11.70 2.89 8.45
C VAL A 276 -13.10 3.01 9.02
N LEU A 277 -13.38 4.14 9.67
CA LEU A 277 -14.63 4.43 10.37
C LEU A 277 -15.35 5.59 9.67
N ARG A 278 -16.64 5.43 9.35
CA ARG A 278 -17.47 6.50 8.79
C ARG A 278 -18.38 7.09 9.87
N TYR A 279 -18.38 8.41 9.96
CA TYR A 279 -19.22 9.18 10.89
C TYR A 279 -20.21 10.08 10.17
N ASP A 280 -21.46 10.10 10.66
CA ASP A 280 -22.41 11.17 10.37
C ASP A 280 -22.12 12.36 11.30
N VAL A 281 -21.74 13.48 10.71
CA VAL A 281 -21.31 14.68 11.43
C VAL A 281 -22.41 15.74 11.55
N SER A 282 -23.63 15.45 11.09
CA SER A 282 -24.78 16.39 11.08
C SER A 282 -25.35 16.68 12.48
N GLY A 283 -25.12 15.76 13.44
CA GLY A 283 -25.65 15.87 14.79
C GLY A 283 -24.99 16.97 15.62
N THR A 284 -25.72 17.48 16.64
CA THR A 284 -25.25 18.55 17.55
C THR A 284 -24.62 18.01 18.86
N GLY A 285 -24.67 16.71 19.10
CA GLY A 285 -24.07 16.07 20.27
C GLY A 285 -22.54 16.16 20.29
N SER A 286 -21.93 15.99 21.46
CA SER A 286 -20.48 15.99 21.67
C SER A 286 -19.80 14.66 21.37
N THR A 287 -20.58 13.63 20.97
CA THR A 287 -20.09 12.30 20.67
C THR A 287 -20.61 11.85 19.31
N LEU A 288 -19.76 11.28 18.50
CA LEU A 288 -20.04 10.66 17.23
C LEU A 288 -19.85 9.13 17.35
N THR A 289 -20.86 8.37 17.00
CA THR A 289 -20.75 6.91 16.86
C THR A 289 -20.59 6.56 15.39
N ALA A 290 -19.60 5.75 15.05
CA ALA A 290 -19.39 5.33 13.68
C ALA A 290 -20.61 4.63 13.13
N VAL A 291 -21.11 5.07 11.99
CA VAL A 291 -22.22 4.41 11.27
C VAL A 291 -21.76 3.19 10.50
N ARG A 292 -20.46 3.09 10.27
CA ARG A 292 -19.81 1.96 9.59
C ARG A 292 -18.36 1.82 10.03
N GLU A 293 -17.90 0.57 10.11
CA GLU A 293 -16.50 0.19 10.23
C GLU A 293 -16.13 -0.81 9.14
N TRP A 294 -14.94 -0.61 8.55
CA TRP A 294 -14.23 -1.60 7.76
C TRP A 294 -12.96 -1.94 8.52
N ASN A 295 -12.94 -3.08 9.22
CA ASN A 295 -11.76 -3.58 9.92
C ASN A 295 -10.86 -4.30 8.92
N LEU A 296 -9.69 -3.74 8.67
CA LEU A 296 -8.75 -4.18 7.65
C LEU A 296 -7.56 -4.97 8.23
N THR A 297 -7.51 -5.15 9.56
CA THR A 297 -6.38 -5.77 10.27
C THR A 297 -5.96 -7.11 9.65
N ALA A 298 -6.92 -7.97 9.31
CA ALA A 298 -6.64 -9.30 8.75
C ALA A 298 -6.09 -9.29 7.31
N SER A 299 -6.19 -8.15 6.61
CA SER A 299 -5.73 -8.00 5.21
C SER A 299 -4.33 -7.41 5.09
N LEU A 300 -3.70 -7.08 6.21
CA LEU A 300 -2.41 -6.40 6.27
C LEU A 300 -1.37 -7.25 7.00
N PRO A 301 -0.09 -7.04 6.75
CA PRO A 301 0.97 -7.58 7.61
C PRO A 301 0.76 -7.12 9.06
N ALA A 302 1.10 -7.98 10.01
CA ALA A 302 1.06 -7.60 11.41
C ALA A 302 2.10 -6.51 11.69
N THR A 303 1.66 -5.44 12.34
CA THR A 303 2.52 -4.36 12.85
C THR A 303 2.38 -4.27 14.37
N GLY A 304 3.27 -3.55 15.02
CA GLY A 304 3.07 -3.16 16.42
C GLY A 304 1.74 -2.43 16.60
N SER A 305 1.17 -2.47 17.80
CA SER A 305 -0.15 -1.87 18.08
C SER A 305 -0.16 -0.33 18.03
N ASN A 306 0.99 0.30 17.81
CA ASN A 306 1.20 1.74 17.64
C ASN A 306 2.03 2.02 16.38
N LEU A 307 1.85 1.24 15.33
CA LEU A 307 2.60 1.32 14.07
C LEU A 307 1.65 0.95 12.92
N GLY A 308 0.39 1.32 13.08
CA GLY A 308 -0.72 0.93 12.21
C GLY A 308 -1.09 1.96 11.17
N PHE A 309 -2.40 2.25 11.09
CA PHE A 309 -2.91 3.28 10.19
C PHE A 309 -2.69 4.66 10.79
N GLU A 310 -2.03 5.50 10.00
CA GLU A 310 -1.85 6.91 10.27
C GLU A 310 -2.72 7.76 9.31
N GLY A 311 -2.31 7.92 8.08
CA GLY A 311 -2.99 8.74 7.10
C GLY A 311 -4.08 8.04 6.29
N ILE A 312 -5.04 8.83 5.81
CA ILE A 312 -6.08 8.36 4.89
C ILE A 312 -6.46 9.43 3.88
N THR A 313 -6.64 9.03 2.63
CA THR A 313 -7.24 9.88 1.61
C THR A 313 -8.16 9.09 0.69
N TRP A 314 -9.03 9.80 -0.03
CA TRP A 314 -9.94 9.22 -1.01
C TRP A 314 -9.58 9.70 -2.42
N VAL A 315 -9.50 8.75 -3.37
CA VAL A 315 -9.22 9.02 -4.78
C VAL A 315 -10.43 8.59 -5.62
N PRO A 316 -11.02 9.50 -6.44
CA PRO A 316 -12.22 9.17 -7.21
C PRO A 316 -11.94 8.13 -8.28
N ASP A 317 -12.92 7.24 -8.54
CA ASP A 317 -12.87 6.23 -9.59
C ASP A 317 -12.52 6.82 -10.96
N THR A 318 -13.06 8.00 -11.26
CA THR A 318 -12.80 8.70 -12.52
C THR A 318 -11.33 9.09 -12.70
N ALA A 319 -10.62 9.41 -11.62
CA ALA A 319 -9.19 9.72 -11.68
C ALA A 319 -8.38 8.43 -11.89
N LEU A 320 -8.72 7.35 -11.20
CA LEU A 320 -8.04 6.06 -11.33
C LEU A 320 -8.22 5.45 -12.73
N THR A 321 -9.44 5.45 -13.25
CA THR A 321 -9.73 4.96 -14.60
C THR A 321 -9.04 5.81 -15.68
N ALA A 322 -9.06 7.13 -15.54
CA ALA A 322 -8.37 8.04 -16.47
C ALA A 322 -6.85 7.85 -16.45
N ALA A 323 -6.27 7.51 -15.29
CA ALA A 323 -4.84 7.24 -15.14
C ALA A 323 -4.43 5.84 -15.64
N GLY A 324 -5.37 4.97 -16.02
CA GLY A 324 -5.08 3.59 -16.39
C GLY A 324 -4.63 2.72 -15.22
N PHE A 325 -5.11 3.04 -14.01
CA PHE A 325 -4.78 2.29 -12.80
C PHE A 325 -5.15 0.81 -12.95
N ARG A 326 -4.28 -0.08 -12.49
CA ARG A 326 -4.50 -1.52 -12.43
C ARG A 326 -4.87 -1.95 -11.03
N ASP A 327 -5.92 -2.70 -10.97
CA ASP A 327 -6.41 -3.34 -9.76
C ASP A 327 -5.56 -4.57 -9.43
N ALA A 328 -4.86 -4.53 -8.30
CA ALA A 328 -4.01 -5.64 -7.85
C ALA A 328 -4.81 -6.90 -7.46
N ALA A 329 -6.10 -6.77 -7.12
CA ALA A 329 -6.93 -7.93 -6.80
C ALA A 329 -7.31 -8.75 -8.03
N THR A 330 -7.46 -8.09 -9.19
CA THR A 330 -7.87 -8.74 -10.45
C THR A 330 -6.73 -8.87 -11.46
N GLY A 331 -5.66 -8.07 -11.30
CA GLY A 331 -4.57 -7.94 -12.26
C GLY A 331 -4.97 -7.23 -13.57
N ALA A 332 -6.19 -6.71 -13.66
CA ALA A 332 -6.73 -6.01 -14.82
C ALA A 332 -6.71 -4.48 -14.62
N LEU A 333 -7.11 -3.71 -15.63
CA LEU A 333 -7.44 -2.30 -15.46
C LEU A 333 -8.59 -2.18 -14.45
N TYR A 334 -8.48 -1.19 -13.57
CA TYR A 334 -9.50 -0.92 -12.57
C TYR A 334 -10.85 -0.59 -13.23
N ASP A 335 -11.85 -1.38 -12.87
CA ASP A 335 -13.24 -1.18 -13.29
C ASP A 335 -14.12 -1.02 -12.05
N PRO A 336 -14.60 0.19 -11.72
CA PRO A 336 -15.45 0.41 -10.56
C PRO A 336 -16.78 -0.36 -10.64
N ALA A 337 -17.26 -0.72 -11.85
CA ALA A 337 -18.48 -1.52 -12.01
C ALA A 337 -18.31 -2.96 -11.52
N GLY A 338 -17.09 -3.46 -11.37
CA GLY A 338 -16.78 -4.76 -10.78
C GLY A 338 -17.03 -4.82 -9.27
N TYR A 339 -17.26 -3.67 -8.63
CA TYR A 339 -17.49 -3.55 -7.19
C TYR A 339 -18.94 -3.10 -6.91
N GLY A 340 -19.47 -3.49 -5.76
CA GLY A 340 -20.76 -2.96 -5.28
C GLY A 340 -20.65 -1.45 -4.95
N ALA A 341 -21.76 -0.87 -4.45
CA ALA A 341 -21.74 0.54 -4.01
C ALA A 341 -20.60 0.77 -3.00
N HIS A 342 -19.70 1.72 -3.32
CA HIS A 342 -18.44 1.96 -2.60
C HIS A 342 -18.04 3.44 -2.52
N GLY A 343 -18.99 4.34 -2.64
CA GLY A 343 -18.75 5.80 -2.50
C GLY A 343 -17.99 6.44 -3.68
N GLY A 344 -17.87 5.76 -4.83
CA GLY A 344 -17.35 6.30 -6.10
C GLY A 344 -15.84 6.53 -6.12
N GLY A 345 -15.07 5.81 -5.31
CA GLY A 345 -13.61 5.90 -5.26
C GLY A 345 -12.95 4.89 -4.34
N VAL A 346 -11.63 4.95 -4.31
CA VAL A 346 -10.76 4.09 -3.52
C VAL A 346 -10.18 4.87 -2.35
N PHE A 347 -10.22 4.28 -1.16
CA PHE A 347 -9.55 4.82 0.02
C PHE A 347 -8.11 4.32 0.06
N PHE A 348 -7.17 5.22 0.19
CA PHE A 348 -5.77 4.91 0.42
C PHE A 348 -5.43 5.19 1.88
N VAL A 349 -4.79 4.23 2.54
CA VAL A 349 -4.37 4.31 3.94
C VAL A 349 -2.85 4.12 4.03
N GLY A 350 -2.20 4.96 4.83
CA GLY A 350 -0.79 4.86 5.17
C GLY A 350 -0.60 3.94 6.37
N VAL A 351 0.48 3.17 6.37
CA VAL A 351 0.88 2.32 7.50
C VAL A 351 2.25 2.78 7.99
N GLU A 352 2.32 3.27 9.22
CA GLU A 352 3.57 3.73 9.80
C GLU A 352 4.65 2.65 9.77
N GLY A 353 4.41 1.54 10.41
CA GLY A 353 5.40 0.49 10.61
C GLY A 353 5.97 -0.15 9.35
N THR A 354 5.37 0.07 8.18
CA THR A 354 5.87 -0.48 6.92
C THR A 354 6.27 0.59 5.91
N GLY A 355 5.92 1.85 6.15
CA GLY A 355 6.08 2.93 5.17
C GLY A 355 5.31 2.67 3.86
N ALA A 356 4.32 1.81 3.89
CA ALA A 356 3.53 1.42 2.72
C ALA A 356 2.17 2.13 2.69
N VAL A 357 1.62 2.25 1.48
CA VAL A 357 0.27 2.76 1.25
C VAL A 357 -0.58 1.64 0.64
N HIS A 358 -1.77 1.43 1.16
CA HIS A 358 -2.70 0.42 0.67
C HIS A 358 -3.99 1.05 0.19
N GLY A 359 -4.42 0.70 -1.04
CA GLY A 359 -5.69 1.15 -1.61
C GLY A 359 -6.80 0.11 -1.42
N TYR A 360 -7.95 0.56 -0.93
CA TYR A 360 -9.12 -0.29 -0.68
C TYR A 360 -10.38 0.26 -1.33
N VAL A 361 -11.11 -0.59 -2.03
CA VAL A 361 -12.52 -0.38 -2.33
C VAL A 361 -13.32 -0.77 -1.09
N LEU A 362 -13.93 0.21 -0.43
CA LEU A 362 -14.75 0.02 0.77
C LEU A 362 -16.23 0.02 0.37
N GLN A 363 -16.85 -1.15 0.35
CA GLN A 363 -18.23 -1.30 -0.10
C GLN A 363 -19.23 -0.96 1.02
N ASP A 364 -20.35 -0.34 0.66
CA ASP A 364 -21.42 0.02 1.62
C ASP A 364 -21.97 -1.19 2.37
N GLY A 365 -21.89 -2.38 1.79
CA GLY A 365 -22.22 -3.66 2.42
C GLY A 365 -21.28 -4.11 3.55
N GLY A 366 -20.13 -3.41 3.74
CA GLY A 366 -19.11 -3.74 4.73
C GLY A 366 -17.95 -4.58 4.19
N ALA A 367 -18.01 -5.03 2.94
CA ALA A 367 -16.85 -5.68 2.31
C ALA A 367 -15.76 -4.66 1.99
N ALA A 368 -14.50 -5.11 2.04
CA ALA A 368 -13.34 -4.34 1.65
C ALA A 368 -12.44 -5.18 0.74
N THR A 369 -12.02 -4.62 -0.38
CA THR A 369 -11.10 -5.28 -1.30
C THR A 369 -9.85 -4.43 -1.47
N ARG A 370 -8.67 -5.00 -1.19
CA ARG A 370 -7.40 -4.32 -1.42
C ARG A 370 -7.05 -4.35 -2.89
N VAL A 371 -6.97 -3.18 -3.51
CA VAL A 371 -6.71 -2.99 -4.96
C VAL A 371 -5.33 -2.39 -5.24
N ALA A 372 -4.62 -1.93 -4.21
CA ALA A 372 -3.26 -1.43 -4.34
C ALA A 372 -2.42 -1.75 -3.10
N THR A 373 -1.13 -1.94 -3.32
CA THR A 373 -0.06 -1.86 -2.32
C THR A 373 1.08 -1.07 -2.95
N VAL A 374 1.46 0.02 -2.30
CA VAL A 374 2.46 0.96 -2.83
C VAL A 374 3.56 1.12 -1.79
N ALA A 375 4.75 0.72 -2.14
CA ALA A 375 5.92 0.98 -1.31
C ALA A 375 6.39 2.42 -1.55
N THR A 376 6.31 3.26 -0.54
CA THR A 376 6.75 4.65 -0.66
C THR A 376 8.26 4.80 -0.49
N GLY A 377 8.92 3.86 0.23
CA GLY A 377 10.32 3.96 0.65
C GLY A 377 10.57 5.05 1.70
N LEU A 378 9.52 5.56 2.35
CA LEU A 378 9.60 6.31 3.61
C LEU A 378 9.73 5.33 4.78
N ALA A 379 10.31 5.75 5.90
CA ALA A 379 10.38 4.93 7.10
C ALA A 379 8.98 4.72 7.72
N GLY A 380 8.12 5.73 7.63
CA GLY A 380 6.71 5.71 8.00
C GLY A 380 5.88 6.55 7.03
N VAL A 381 4.58 6.30 6.95
CA VAL A 381 3.62 7.15 6.24
C VAL A 381 2.61 7.63 7.25
N MET A 382 2.75 8.91 7.65
CA MET A 382 1.92 9.53 8.68
C MET A 382 0.67 10.17 8.09
N GLU A 383 0.73 10.71 6.87
CA GLU A 383 -0.46 11.29 6.25
C GLU A 383 -0.45 11.09 4.73
N LEU A 384 -1.66 11.11 4.17
CA LEU A 384 -1.93 10.99 2.74
C LEU A 384 -2.86 12.10 2.25
N GLN A 385 -2.52 12.71 1.12
CA GLN A 385 -3.42 13.68 0.48
C GLN A 385 -3.49 13.46 -1.03
N TRP A 386 -4.71 13.32 -1.55
CA TRP A 386 -4.95 13.36 -2.98
C TRP A 386 -4.95 14.81 -3.49
N GLU A 387 -4.17 15.08 -4.53
CA GLU A 387 -4.14 16.37 -5.24
C GLU A 387 -4.73 16.20 -6.65
N PRO A 388 -6.02 16.54 -6.83
CA PRO A 388 -6.72 16.26 -8.08
C PRO A 388 -6.11 16.93 -9.31
N GLN A 389 -5.65 18.19 -9.18
CA GLN A 389 -5.13 18.99 -10.29
C GLN A 389 -3.84 18.42 -10.88
N ALA A 390 -3.04 17.80 -10.04
CA ALA A 390 -1.77 17.16 -10.43
C ALA A 390 -1.91 15.65 -10.64
N SER A 391 -3.11 15.08 -10.37
CA SER A 391 -3.38 13.63 -10.40
C SER A 391 -2.31 12.86 -9.63
N ARG A 392 -1.99 13.30 -8.42
CA ARG A 392 -0.96 12.69 -7.57
C ARG A 392 -1.42 12.55 -6.12
N LEU A 393 -0.86 11.55 -5.48
CA LEU A 393 -1.02 11.28 -4.06
C LEU A 393 0.25 11.74 -3.33
N TRP A 394 0.10 12.55 -2.30
CA TRP A 394 1.15 12.88 -1.36
C TRP A 394 1.19 11.83 -0.26
N ALA A 395 2.39 11.40 0.11
CA ALA A 395 2.70 10.59 1.28
C ALA A 395 3.73 11.34 2.11
N VAL A 396 3.42 11.56 3.37
CA VAL A 396 4.19 12.41 4.27
C VAL A 396 4.74 11.57 5.41
N CYS A 397 5.97 11.85 5.79
CA CYS A 397 6.65 11.26 6.93
C CYS A 397 7.01 12.38 7.93
N ASP A 398 7.10 12.00 9.18
CA ASP A 398 7.42 12.84 10.32
C ASP A 398 8.94 13.10 10.51
N ASP A 399 9.37 13.39 11.73
CA ASP A 399 10.77 13.60 12.10
C ASP A 399 11.63 12.33 11.97
N THR A 400 11.04 11.13 11.94
CA THR A 400 11.78 9.87 11.72
C THR A 400 12.43 9.79 10.32
N CYS A 401 11.96 10.59 9.37
CA CYS A 401 12.58 10.76 8.05
C CYS A 401 12.81 12.24 7.67
N ASP A 402 13.16 13.07 8.61
CA ASP A 402 13.46 14.50 8.41
C ASP A 402 12.27 15.30 7.82
N GLY A 403 11.02 14.92 8.10
CA GLY A 403 9.83 15.55 7.55
C GLY A 403 9.71 15.41 6.04
N ARG A 404 10.19 14.32 5.47
CA ARG A 404 10.22 14.08 4.02
C ARG A 404 8.84 13.83 3.45
N HIS A 405 8.60 14.36 2.23
CA HIS A 405 7.37 14.16 1.49
C HIS A 405 7.66 13.44 0.18
N ARG A 406 6.76 12.54 -0.22
CA ARG A 406 6.78 11.91 -1.55
C ARG A 406 5.48 12.14 -2.27
N THR A 407 5.56 12.29 -3.59
CA THR A 407 4.40 12.24 -4.46
C THR A 407 4.40 10.93 -5.23
N LEU A 408 3.22 10.36 -5.36
CA LEU A 408 2.98 9.09 -6.06
C LEU A 408 2.05 9.36 -7.23
N LYS A 409 2.33 8.76 -8.39
CA LYS A 409 1.47 8.78 -9.57
C LYS A 409 1.32 7.37 -10.14
N VAL A 410 0.24 7.16 -10.87
CA VAL A 410 0.09 5.95 -11.67
C VAL A 410 1.09 5.99 -12.83
N ASP A 411 1.94 5.00 -12.89
CA ASP A 411 2.97 4.86 -13.93
C ASP A 411 2.46 4.14 -15.19
N ALA A 412 3.34 3.92 -16.14
CA ALA A 412 3.00 3.24 -17.40
C ALA A 412 2.58 1.77 -17.23
N THR A 413 2.84 1.16 -16.07
CA THR A 413 2.38 -0.20 -15.73
C THR A 413 0.98 -0.22 -15.16
N GLY A 414 0.45 0.94 -14.78
CA GLY A 414 -0.84 1.11 -14.11
C GLY A 414 -0.74 1.03 -12.58
N ALA A 415 0.44 1.02 -12.00
CA ALA A 415 0.65 1.02 -10.55
C ALA A 415 1.02 2.43 -10.05
N PHE A 416 0.63 2.75 -8.82
CA PHE A 416 1.18 3.92 -8.16
C PHE A 416 2.68 3.72 -7.89
N ALA A 417 3.48 4.69 -8.27
CA ALA A 417 4.92 4.71 -8.05
C ALA A 417 5.38 6.10 -7.59
N VAL A 418 6.52 6.18 -6.95
CA VAL A 418 7.11 7.46 -6.51
C VAL A 418 7.44 8.32 -7.72
N ASP A 419 6.80 9.50 -7.81
CA ASP A 419 7.01 10.50 -8.85
C ASP A 419 8.13 11.49 -8.44
N ALA A 420 8.08 11.97 -7.20
CA ALA A 420 9.10 12.88 -6.67
C ALA A 420 9.27 12.71 -5.15
N THR A 421 10.45 13.15 -4.67
CA THR A 421 10.77 13.23 -3.24
C THR A 421 11.16 14.67 -2.91
N TYR A 422 10.59 15.22 -1.84
CA TYR A 422 10.83 16.58 -1.39
C TYR A 422 11.28 16.61 0.07
N ALA A 423 12.25 17.45 0.36
CA ALA A 423 12.55 17.85 1.74
C ALA A 423 11.37 18.65 2.33
N ARG A 424 11.28 18.74 3.66
CA ARG A 424 10.37 19.70 4.31
C ARG A 424 10.74 21.15 3.91
N PRO A 425 9.81 22.12 4.05
CA PRO A 425 10.13 23.53 3.86
C PRO A 425 11.34 23.94 4.71
N ALA A 426 12.30 24.68 4.14
CA ALA A 426 13.54 25.04 4.84
C ALA A 426 13.33 25.84 6.14
N GLY A 427 12.21 26.55 6.25
CA GLY A 427 11.83 27.27 7.47
C GLY A 427 11.01 26.46 8.48
N MET A 428 10.79 25.19 8.24
CA MET A 428 10.09 24.30 9.18
C MET A 428 11.12 23.46 9.94
N PRO A 429 11.20 23.60 11.27
CA PRO A 429 11.98 22.69 12.10
C PRO A 429 11.53 21.23 11.91
N ASP A 430 12.35 20.32 12.40
CA ASP A 430 12.02 18.91 12.39
C ASP A 430 11.01 18.61 13.50
N TYR A 431 9.73 18.75 13.17
CA TYR A 431 8.62 18.50 14.07
C TYR A 431 8.08 17.09 13.85
N ASN A 432 7.47 16.52 14.86
CA ASN A 432 6.64 15.32 14.74
C ASN A 432 5.33 15.67 13.98
N ASN A 433 5.46 15.82 12.64
CA ASN A 433 4.32 16.20 11.79
C ASN A 433 3.59 14.94 11.32
N GLU A 434 2.43 14.68 11.90
CA GLU A 434 1.62 13.51 11.56
C GLU A 434 0.50 13.82 10.57
N GLY A 435 0.00 15.06 10.52
CA GLY A 435 -1.03 15.43 9.56
C GLY A 435 -0.54 16.38 8.47
N PHE A 436 -1.21 16.31 7.32
CA PHE A 436 -0.94 17.13 6.15
C PHE A 436 -2.20 17.41 5.36
N ALA A 437 -2.50 18.69 5.08
CA ALA A 437 -3.63 19.06 4.25
C ALA A 437 -3.25 20.10 3.20
N LEU A 438 -3.75 19.90 1.98
CA LEU A 438 -3.63 20.83 0.86
C LEU A 438 -4.89 21.66 0.74
N ALA A 439 -4.74 22.98 0.60
CA ALA A 439 -5.86 23.83 0.20
C ALA A 439 -6.36 23.49 -1.21
N GLY A 440 -7.62 23.77 -1.46
CA GLY A 440 -8.26 23.57 -2.75
C GLY A 440 -7.62 24.38 -3.87
N ALA A 441 -7.96 24.04 -5.12
CA ALA A 441 -7.49 24.76 -6.29
C ALA A 441 -8.01 26.20 -6.35
N ASP A 442 -9.14 26.47 -5.77
CA ASP A 442 -9.76 27.79 -5.64
C ASP A 442 -8.96 28.74 -4.74
N GLU A 443 -8.12 28.22 -3.88
CA GLU A 443 -7.17 29.01 -3.07
C GLU A 443 -5.80 29.19 -3.75
N CYS A 444 -5.62 28.74 -4.98
CA CYS A 444 -4.38 28.97 -5.73
C CYS A 444 -4.30 30.43 -6.20
N VAL A 445 -3.37 31.20 -5.63
CA VAL A 445 -3.14 32.60 -5.97
C VAL A 445 -1.69 32.77 -6.43
N ALA A 446 -1.50 33.34 -7.61
CA ALA A 446 -0.19 33.59 -8.19
C ALA A 446 0.72 32.32 -8.22
N GLY A 447 0.14 31.14 -8.50
CA GLY A 447 0.86 29.87 -8.61
C GLY A 447 1.22 29.23 -7.26
N SER A 448 0.58 29.67 -6.16
CA SER A 448 0.84 29.16 -4.82
C SER A 448 -0.46 29.03 -4.03
N LYS A 449 -0.59 27.94 -3.26
CA LYS A 449 -1.72 27.68 -2.36
C LYS A 449 -1.27 27.31 -0.96
N PRO A 450 -2.11 27.53 0.08
CA PRO A 450 -1.80 27.10 1.43
C PRO A 450 -1.64 25.59 1.54
N VAL A 451 -0.81 25.20 2.49
CA VAL A 451 -0.63 23.83 2.96
C VAL A 451 -0.51 23.86 4.49
N TYR A 452 -1.01 22.83 5.15
CA TYR A 452 -1.06 22.75 6.60
C TYR A 452 -0.44 21.43 7.06
N TRP A 453 0.22 21.47 8.22
CA TRP A 453 0.70 20.32 8.97
C TRP A 453 0.17 20.37 10.39
N SER A 454 -0.09 19.21 10.98
CA SER A 454 -0.25 19.07 12.42
C SER A 454 1.06 18.60 13.05
N ASP A 455 1.38 19.18 14.19
CA ASP A 455 2.51 18.84 15.05
C ASP A 455 1.94 18.12 16.28
N ASP A 456 2.06 16.81 16.29
CA ASP A 456 1.56 15.92 17.36
C ASP A 456 2.12 16.32 18.73
N SER A 457 3.38 16.72 18.78
CA SER A 457 4.05 17.18 19.99
C SER A 457 3.58 18.55 20.49
N ASN A 458 2.72 19.26 19.76
CA ASN A 458 2.22 20.62 20.12
C ASN A 458 3.37 21.57 20.49
N THR A 459 4.42 21.60 19.71
CA THR A 459 5.66 22.32 20.01
C THR A 459 5.40 23.83 20.14
N GLY A 460 5.83 24.39 21.26
CA GLY A 460 5.61 25.81 21.59
C GLY A 460 4.14 26.14 21.89
N GLY A 461 3.30 25.14 22.13
CA GLY A 461 1.86 25.30 22.40
C GLY A 461 1.01 25.40 21.13
N HIS A 462 1.56 25.08 19.97
CA HIS A 462 0.86 25.15 18.69
C HIS A 462 0.88 23.78 18.00
N ALA A 463 -0.30 23.31 17.63
CA ALA A 463 -0.47 22.04 16.93
C ALA A 463 -0.62 22.20 15.41
N LEU A 464 -0.85 23.41 14.90
CA LEU A 464 -1.00 23.62 13.46
C LEU A 464 0.09 24.53 12.90
N ARG A 465 0.60 24.16 11.74
CA ARG A 465 1.56 24.94 10.94
C ARG A 465 0.97 25.21 9.56
N ARG A 466 1.35 26.35 8.97
CA ARG A 466 0.94 26.75 7.63
C ARG A 466 2.17 27.17 6.82
N GLY A 467 2.26 26.65 5.62
CA GLY A 467 3.17 27.08 4.57
C GLY A 467 2.44 27.26 3.26
N THR A 468 3.17 27.19 2.17
CA THR A 468 2.63 27.21 0.81
C THR A 468 3.26 26.13 -0.06
N VAL A 469 2.50 25.68 -1.05
CA VAL A 469 2.97 24.76 -2.10
C VAL A 469 2.60 25.34 -3.47
N SER A 470 3.41 25.04 -4.48
CA SER A 470 3.12 25.45 -5.86
C SER A 470 1.85 24.79 -6.39
N CYS A 471 1.05 25.48 -7.11
CA CYS A 471 -0.17 25.05 -7.79
C CYS A 471 -0.21 25.60 -9.25
#